data_df8d2dccb3c1e9f124c1af7e125b505f
#
_entry.id   df8d2dccb3c1e9f124c1af7e125b505f
#
_cell.length_a   1.000
_cell.length_b   1.000
_cell.length_c   1.000
_cell.angle_alpha   90.00
_cell.angle_beta   90.00
_cell.angle_gamma   90.00
#
_symmetry.space_group_name_H-M   'P 1'
#
loop_
_entity.id
_entity.type
_entity.pdbx_description
1 polymer ?
#
loop_
_entity_poly.entity_id
_entity_poly.type
_entity_poly.pdbx_seq_one_letter_code
_entity_poly.pdbx_strand_id
1 'polypeptide(L)'
;LIGFWYQRDSATFAGLKAFIINRIGDLGFILGIAAILYYFDSLHYQTIFKDIPKFIATNSTIAIWPGTEWLAISVICICLFIGAMAKSAQVPLHVWLPDSMEGPTPISALIHAATMVTAGVFMVARMSPLFEYSTTALSLMTVIGAITCLFMGILAVIQSDIKRIVAYSTLSQLGYMVIALGVSAYSAAIFHLFTHAFFKALLFLGAGSVIVALHHEQNIFKMGGLYRSMPLTTAAMIVGSLALVGFPGTSGFYSKDLIIELTHKSQIPGAQLAYAAALITVFITTVYSFRLIYLVFFGNERMEDNTHMQPVHEPAKTILFPLVLLAIPSIAVGGIMIKSTLDGFLQGPLFVLAKHDVTQQFLQMDFHGALAMFLHGFISLPFLSLLLGGCIAWLCYIKYPLLPQVLQRDGKLLVALLQAKY
;
A
#
# COMPACT_ATOMS: atom_id res chain seq x y z
N LEU A 1 -10.92 0.25 -17.99
CA LEU A 1 -10.25 -0.89 -17.39
C LEU A 1 -11.15 -1.59 -16.36
N ILE A 2 -11.69 -0.86 -15.36
CA ILE A 2 -12.57 -1.44 -14.32
C ILE A 2 -13.87 -1.98 -14.93
N GLY A 3 -14.53 -1.20 -15.80
CA GLY A 3 -15.72 -1.59 -16.54
C GLY A 3 -15.43 -2.42 -17.80
N PHE A 4 -14.38 -3.26 -17.82
CA PHE A 4 -14.04 -4.10 -18.96
C PHE A 4 -15.22 -5.01 -19.34
N TRP A 5 -15.87 -5.59 -18.35
CA TRP A 5 -17.06 -6.43 -18.50
C TRP A 5 -18.34 -5.57 -18.47
N TYR A 6 -18.44 -4.59 -19.35
CA TYR A 6 -19.52 -3.59 -19.39
C TYR A 6 -20.95 -4.16 -19.46
N GLN A 7 -21.10 -5.42 -19.83
CA GLN A 7 -22.39 -6.14 -19.80
C GLN A 7 -22.81 -6.57 -18.40
N ARG A 8 -21.91 -6.49 -17.41
CA ARG A 8 -22.22 -6.82 -16.01
C ARG A 8 -22.54 -5.56 -15.25
N ASP A 9 -23.71 -5.50 -14.61
CA ASP A 9 -24.14 -4.33 -13.81
C ASP A 9 -23.14 -4.02 -12.69
N SER A 10 -22.55 -5.04 -12.04
CA SER A 10 -21.54 -4.88 -11.02
C SER A 10 -20.30 -4.15 -11.54
N ALA A 11 -19.82 -4.51 -12.74
CA ALA A 11 -18.65 -3.89 -13.34
C ALA A 11 -18.92 -2.44 -13.80
N THR A 12 -20.11 -2.18 -14.33
CA THR A 12 -20.54 -0.84 -14.71
C THR A 12 -20.68 0.07 -13.50
N PHE A 13 -21.32 -0.41 -12.44
CA PHE A 13 -21.43 0.31 -11.15
C PHE A 13 -20.05 0.59 -10.54
N ALA A 14 -19.14 -0.39 -10.52
CA ALA A 14 -17.77 -0.23 -10.02
C ALA A 14 -16.99 0.83 -10.82
N GLY A 15 -17.16 0.83 -12.15
CA GLY A 15 -16.56 1.85 -13.03
C GLY A 15 -17.10 3.25 -12.75
N LEU A 16 -18.42 3.41 -12.58
CA LEU A 16 -19.06 4.68 -12.26
C LEU A 16 -18.61 5.19 -10.88
N LYS A 17 -18.60 4.31 -9.87
CA LYS A 17 -18.13 4.65 -8.52
C LYS A 17 -16.69 5.13 -8.52
N ALA A 18 -15.81 4.42 -9.23
CA ALA A 18 -14.41 4.83 -9.37
C ALA A 18 -14.29 6.20 -10.04
N PHE A 19 -15.09 6.46 -11.09
CA PHE A 19 -15.10 7.76 -11.77
C PHE A 19 -15.54 8.89 -10.83
N ILE A 20 -16.67 8.76 -10.13
CA ILE A 20 -17.22 9.79 -9.26
C ILE A 20 -16.26 10.12 -8.10
N ILE A 21 -15.75 9.11 -7.40
CA ILE A 21 -14.82 9.32 -6.28
C ILE A 21 -13.52 10.00 -6.73
N ASN A 22 -12.98 9.59 -7.88
CA ASN A 22 -11.80 10.25 -8.41
C ASN A 22 -12.09 11.69 -8.87
N ARG A 23 -13.31 12.00 -9.33
CA ARG A 23 -13.71 13.39 -9.66
C ARG A 23 -13.77 14.31 -8.45
N ILE A 24 -14.15 13.79 -7.29
CA ILE A 24 -14.06 14.56 -6.03
C ILE A 24 -12.60 14.93 -5.74
N GLY A 25 -11.67 13.98 -5.93
CA GLY A 25 -10.24 14.27 -5.80
C GLY A 25 -9.73 15.26 -6.86
N ASP A 26 -10.16 15.09 -8.11
CA ASP A 26 -9.78 15.98 -9.22
C ASP A 26 -10.22 17.44 -8.95
N LEU A 27 -11.36 17.66 -8.28
CA LEU A 27 -11.79 19.00 -7.86
C LEU A 27 -10.76 19.62 -6.92
N GLY A 28 -10.36 18.90 -5.86
CA GLY A 28 -9.32 19.39 -4.95
C GLY A 28 -8.02 19.69 -5.68
N PHE A 29 -7.60 18.79 -6.58
CA PHE A 29 -6.37 18.94 -7.35
C PHE A 29 -6.39 20.19 -8.25
N ILE A 30 -7.49 20.43 -8.97
CA ILE A 30 -7.69 21.63 -9.82
C ILE A 30 -7.65 22.89 -8.99
N LEU A 31 -8.27 22.91 -7.80
CA LEU A 31 -8.20 24.05 -6.88
C LEU A 31 -6.78 24.32 -6.41
N GLY A 32 -6.00 23.27 -6.13
CA GLY A 32 -4.58 23.39 -5.80
C GLY A 32 -3.76 23.98 -6.94
N ILE A 33 -3.97 23.55 -8.18
CA ILE A 33 -3.32 24.09 -9.38
C ILE A 33 -3.72 25.55 -9.60
N ALA A 34 -5.01 25.88 -9.47
CA ALA A 34 -5.49 27.25 -9.63
C ALA A 34 -4.88 28.18 -8.57
N ALA A 35 -4.77 27.72 -7.33
CA ALA A 35 -4.11 28.47 -6.27
C ALA A 35 -2.61 28.68 -6.54
N ILE A 36 -1.89 27.66 -7.06
CA ILE A 36 -0.52 27.81 -7.50
C ILE A 36 -0.42 28.89 -8.59
N LEU A 37 -1.26 28.83 -9.62
CA LEU A 37 -1.26 29.82 -10.69
C LEU A 37 -1.53 31.24 -10.14
N TYR A 38 -2.49 31.37 -9.24
CA TYR A 38 -2.85 32.66 -8.63
C TYR A 38 -1.71 33.30 -7.82
N TYR A 39 -0.96 32.50 -7.04
CA TYR A 39 0.09 33.03 -6.16
C TYR A 39 1.48 33.10 -6.79
N PHE A 40 1.79 32.21 -7.75
CA PHE A 40 3.10 32.15 -8.40
C PHE A 40 3.11 32.64 -9.84
N ASP A 41 1.94 33.02 -10.38
CA ASP A 41 1.77 33.48 -11.76
C ASP A 41 2.40 32.56 -12.82
N SER A 42 2.58 31.28 -12.46
CA SER A 42 3.25 30.28 -13.29
C SER A 42 2.83 28.86 -12.90
N LEU A 43 2.87 27.92 -13.88
CA LEU A 43 2.74 26.48 -13.65
C LEU A 43 4.06 25.72 -13.94
N HIS A 44 5.14 26.43 -14.25
CA HIS A 44 6.44 25.82 -14.46
C HIS A 44 7.10 25.47 -13.12
N TYR A 45 7.42 24.21 -12.91
CA TYR A 45 8.04 23.72 -11.67
C TYR A 45 9.27 24.52 -11.24
N GLN A 46 10.19 24.80 -12.19
CA GLN A 46 11.42 25.55 -11.89
C GLN A 46 11.12 26.97 -11.35
N THR A 47 10.14 27.66 -11.93
CA THR A 47 9.73 29.00 -11.49
C THR A 47 9.09 28.92 -10.11
N ILE A 48 8.11 28.02 -9.93
CA ILE A 48 7.41 27.83 -8.66
C ILE A 48 8.42 27.53 -7.54
N PHE A 49 9.25 26.49 -7.73
CA PHE A 49 10.19 26.04 -6.69
C PHE A 49 11.24 27.09 -6.32
N LYS A 50 11.66 27.91 -7.26
CA LYS A 50 12.58 29.05 -7.01
C LYS A 50 11.93 30.14 -6.17
N ASP A 51 10.63 30.40 -6.37
CA ASP A 51 9.93 31.50 -5.75
C ASP A 51 9.27 31.14 -4.39
N ILE A 52 9.23 29.84 -4.02
CA ILE A 52 8.69 29.40 -2.72
C ILE A 52 9.31 30.14 -1.53
N PRO A 53 10.64 30.31 -1.37
CA PRO A 53 11.19 30.99 -0.21
C PRO A 53 10.71 32.44 -0.08
N LYS A 54 10.56 33.13 -1.21
CA LYS A 54 10.00 34.51 -1.23
C LYS A 54 8.54 34.50 -0.83
N PHE A 55 7.75 33.55 -1.36
CA PHE A 55 6.33 33.40 -1.05
C PHE A 55 6.10 33.13 0.44
N ILE A 56 6.90 32.26 1.05
CA ILE A 56 6.81 31.96 2.49
C ILE A 56 7.11 33.23 3.33
N ALA A 57 8.09 34.04 2.90
CA ALA A 57 8.41 35.27 3.61
C ALA A 57 7.27 36.29 3.63
N THR A 58 6.31 36.22 2.69
CA THR A 58 5.14 37.10 2.68
C THR A 58 4.07 36.73 3.70
N ASN A 59 4.15 35.53 4.31
CA ASN A 59 3.13 34.97 5.22
C ASN A 59 1.70 35.08 4.68
N SER A 60 1.54 34.89 3.36
CA SER A 60 0.22 35.00 2.71
C SER A 60 -0.77 34.04 3.32
N THR A 61 -1.95 34.57 3.69
CA THR A 61 -3.05 33.82 4.28
C THR A 61 -4.27 33.79 3.35
N ILE A 62 -5.09 32.75 3.51
CA ILE A 62 -6.39 32.58 2.85
C ILE A 62 -7.44 32.45 3.92
N ALA A 63 -8.46 33.29 3.88
CA ALA A 63 -9.66 33.13 4.69
C ALA A 63 -10.58 32.10 4.04
N ILE A 64 -10.62 30.87 4.55
CA ILE A 64 -11.54 29.83 4.09
C ILE A 64 -12.91 30.03 4.71
N TRP A 65 -12.95 30.51 5.96
CA TRP A 65 -14.17 30.80 6.73
C TRP A 65 -14.04 32.14 7.38
N PRO A 66 -15.14 32.90 7.57
CA PRO A 66 -15.07 34.17 8.28
C PRO A 66 -14.38 34.02 9.65
N GLY A 67 -13.29 34.77 9.86
CA GLY A 67 -12.51 34.75 11.11
C GLY A 67 -11.43 33.67 11.21
N THR A 68 -11.18 32.87 10.18
CA THR A 68 -10.09 31.88 10.17
C THR A 68 -9.11 32.16 9.02
N GLU A 69 -7.87 32.47 9.37
CA GLU A 69 -6.79 32.65 8.40
C GLU A 69 -5.88 31.42 8.36
N TRP A 70 -5.76 30.83 7.19
CA TRP A 70 -4.89 29.69 6.94
C TRP A 70 -3.71 30.12 6.06
N LEU A 71 -2.52 29.58 6.33
CA LEU A 71 -1.38 29.80 5.45
C LEU A 71 -1.71 29.32 4.03
N ALA A 72 -1.53 30.17 3.04
CA ALA A 72 -1.86 29.86 1.64
C ALA A 72 -1.14 28.61 1.15
N ILE A 73 0.14 28.42 1.53
CA ILE A 73 0.91 27.23 1.19
C ILE A 73 0.26 25.93 1.74
N SER A 74 -0.31 25.99 2.95
CA SER A 74 -0.97 24.83 3.55
C SER A 74 -2.26 24.47 2.79
N VAL A 75 -3.03 25.48 2.38
CA VAL A 75 -4.25 25.28 1.58
C VAL A 75 -3.90 24.68 0.22
N ILE A 76 -2.88 25.20 -0.46
CA ILE A 76 -2.38 24.65 -1.73
C ILE A 76 -2.00 23.16 -1.57
N CYS A 77 -1.19 22.85 -0.57
CA CYS A 77 -0.73 21.48 -0.33
C CYS A 77 -1.87 20.51 0.02
N ILE A 78 -2.84 20.95 0.85
CA ILE A 78 -4.01 20.14 1.20
C ILE A 78 -4.87 19.89 -0.03
N CYS A 79 -5.13 20.90 -0.85
CA CYS A 79 -5.87 20.76 -2.11
C CYS A 79 -5.20 19.77 -3.08
N LEU A 80 -3.89 19.88 -3.26
CA LEU A 80 -3.14 18.91 -4.06
C LEU A 80 -3.21 17.50 -3.47
N PHE A 81 -3.12 17.38 -2.13
CA PHE A 81 -3.20 16.10 -1.44
C PHE A 81 -4.58 15.45 -1.55
N ILE A 82 -5.69 16.21 -1.60
CA ILE A 82 -7.03 15.66 -1.86
C ILE A 82 -7.05 14.93 -3.21
N GLY A 83 -6.40 15.48 -4.24
CA GLY A 83 -6.22 14.78 -5.52
C GLY A 83 -5.40 13.51 -5.42
N ALA A 84 -4.28 13.56 -4.68
CA ALA A 84 -3.45 12.40 -4.39
C ALA A 84 -4.21 11.33 -3.59
N MET A 85 -5.00 11.74 -2.58
CA MET A 85 -5.84 10.86 -1.77
C MET A 85 -6.80 10.01 -2.63
N ALA A 86 -7.48 10.63 -3.60
CA ALA A 86 -8.41 9.91 -4.45
C ALA A 86 -7.69 8.88 -5.32
N LYS A 87 -6.59 9.26 -6.01
CA LYS A 87 -5.82 8.35 -6.87
C LYS A 87 -5.14 7.24 -6.07
N SER A 88 -4.56 7.56 -4.92
CA SER A 88 -3.92 6.59 -4.02
C SER A 88 -4.88 5.97 -3.00
N ALA A 89 -6.19 6.18 -3.19
CA ALA A 89 -7.27 5.57 -2.43
C ALA A 89 -7.05 5.61 -0.90
N GLN A 90 -6.74 6.80 -0.37
CA GLN A 90 -6.65 7.02 1.08
C GLN A 90 -8.03 7.29 1.67
N VAL A 91 -8.22 6.96 2.95
CA VAL A 91 -9.45 7.26 3.68
C VAL A 91 -9.71 8.78 3.67
N PRO A 92 -10.96 9.23 3.36
CA PRO A 92 -12.19 8.49 3.06
C PRO A 92 -12.39 8.15 1.57
N LEU A 93 -11.50 8.55 0.64
CA LEU A 93 -11.67 8.40 -0.82
C LEU A 93 -11.22 7.02 -1.34
N HIS A 94 -11.18 5.99 -0.49
CA HIS A 94 -10.69 4.64 -0.79
C HIS A 94 -11.74 3.69 -1.39
N VAL A 95 -13.03 4.00 -1.22
CA VAL A 95 -14.14 3.05 -1.42
C VAL A 95 -14.32 2.53 -2.84
N TRP A 96 -13.69 3.15 -3.83
CA TRP A 96 -13.73 2.71 -5.23
C TRP A 96 -12.77 1.55 -5.53
N LEU A 97 -11.68 1.44 -4.77
CA LEU A 97 -10.58 0.54 -5.12
C LEU A 97 -10.93 -0.95 -4.95
N PRO A 98 -11.59 -1.40 -3.84
CA PRO A 98 -11.98 -2.80 -3.71
C PRO A 98 -12.98 -3.25 -4.78
N ASP A 99 -13.84 -2.36 -5.28
CA ASP A 99 -14.82 -2.67 -6.31
C ASP A 99 -14.16 -2.73 -7.71
N SER A 100 -12.96 -2.17 -7.88
CA SER A 100 -12.18 -2.29 -9.13
C SER A 100 -11.76 -3.73 -9.45
N MET A 101 -11.95 -4.67 -8.50
CA MET A 101 -11.69 -6.11 -8.69
C MET A 101 -12.66 -6.79 -9.67
N GLU A 102 -13.72 -6.14 -10.10
CA GLU A 102 -14.60 -6.60 -11.19
C GLU A 102 -13.87 -6.74 -12.54
N GLY A 103 -12.78 -6.02 -12.72
CA GLY A 103 -11.94 -6.14 -13.92
C GLY A 103 -11.13 -7.45 -13.97
N PRO A 104 -10.62 -7.83 -15.15
CA PRO A 104 -9.70 -8.97 -15.32
C PRO A 104 -8.47 -8.86 -14.41
N THR A 105 -7.97 -9.99 -13.91
CA THR A 105 -6.87 -10.00 -12.93
C THR A 105 -5.58 -9.31 -13.40
N PRO A 106 -5.14 -9.41 -14.67
CA PRO A 106 -3.98 -8.64 -15.15
C PRO A 106 -4.18 -7.12 -15.06
N ILE A 107 -5.42 -6.65 -15.30
CA ILE A 107 -5.78 -5.22 -15.13
C ILE A 107 -5.73 -4.84 -13.65
N SER A 108 -6.22 -5.72 -12.76
CA SER A 108 -6.09 -5.50 -11.32
C SER A 108 -4.62 -5.39 -10.90
N ALA A 109 -3.74 -6.27 -11.39
CA ALA A 109 -2.31 -6.18 -11.17
C ALA A 109 -1.74 -4.83 -11.62
N LEU A 110 -2.08 -4.37 -12.83
CA LEU A 110 -1.61 -3.09 -13.37
C LEU A 110 -2.06 -1.90 -12.51
N ILE A 111 -3.35 -1.83 -12.16
CA ILE A 111 -3.92 -0.72 -11.38
C ILE A 111 -3.29 -0.63 -9.99
N HIS A 112 -3.10 -1.77 -9.32
CA HIS A 112 -2.73 -1.84 -7.90
C HIS A 112 -1.22 -1.92 -7.65
N ALA A 113 -0.43 -2.43 -8.60
CA ALA A 113 1.00 -2.62 -8.37
C ALA A 113 1.81 -1.34 -8.62
N ALA A 114 1.65 -0.71 -9.80
CA ALA A 114 2.63 0.26 -10.26
C ALA A 114 2.06 1.52 -10.91
N THR A 115 0.76 1.61 -11.24
CA THR A 115 0.29 2.68 -12.11
C THR A 115 -0.70 3.64 -11.43
N MET A 116 -1.98 3.32 -11.40
CA MET A 116 -3.01 4.29 -11.01
C MET A 116 -2.91 4.71 -9.56
N VAL A 117 -2.75 3.75 -8.65
CA VAL A 117 -2.74 4.04 -7.20
C VAL A 117 -1.43 4.64 -6.70
N THR A 118 -0.36 4.52 -7.45
CA THR A 118 0.95 5.09 -7.12
C THR A 118 1.12 6.54 -7.60
N ALA A 119 0.23 7.00 -8.49
CA ALA A 119 0.29 8.34 -9.08
C ALA A 119 0.19 9.45 -8.00
N GLY A 120 -0.66 9.27 -6.97
CA GLY A 120 -0.76 10.24 -5.89
C GLY A 120 0.51 10.31 -5.03
N VAL A 121 1.13 9.15 -4.74
CA VAL A 121 2.42 9.09 -4.03
C VAL A 121 3.50 9.80 -4.83
N PHE A 122 3.60 9.52 -6.13
CA PHE A 122 4.55 10.17 -7.02
C PHE A 122 4.34 11.70 -7.08
N MET A 123 3.08 12.15 -7.21
CA MET A 123 2.75 13.57 -7.29
C MET A 123 3.20 14.32 -6.03
N VAL A 124 2.90 13.80 -4.84
CA VAL A 124 3.32 14.42 -3.57
C VAL A 124 4.84 14.46 -3.47
N ALA A 125 5.53 13.36 -3.80
CA ALA A 125 6.99 13.32 -3.80
C ALA A 125 7.59 14.35 -4.79
N ARG A 126 7.02 14.48 -5.98
CA ARG A 126 7.45 15.47 -6.97
C ARG A 126 7.24 16.91 -6.53
N MET A 127 6.17 17.14 -5.76
CA MET A 127 5.82 18.46 -5.20
C MET A 127 6.41 18.66 -3.78
N SER A 128 7.38 17.84 -3.36
CA SER A 128 8.06 17.98 -2.07
C SER A 128 8.54 19.40 -1.75
N PRO A 129 9.04 20.21 -2.72
CA PRO A 129 9.41 21.59 -2.44
C PRO A 129 8.28 22.47 -1.90
N LEU A 130 7.02 22.17 -2.22
CA LEU A 130 5.84 22.85 -1.64
C LEU A 130 5.47 22.25 -0.29
N PHE A 131 5.38 20.91 -0.21
CA PHE A 131 4.91 20.22 1.00
C PHE A 131 5.79 20.44 2.21
N GLU A 132 7.11 20.56 2.02
CA GLU A 132 8.10 20.79 3.09
C GLU A 132 7.86 22.08 3.89
N TYR A 133 7.27 23.09 3.26
CA TYR A 133 6.94 24.34 3.94
C TYR A 133 5.58 24.33 4.65
N SER A 134 4.82 23.22 4.61
CA SER A 134 3.54 23.08 5.28
C SER A 134 3.52 21.93 6.28
N THR A 135 3.93 22.20 7.52
CA THR A 135 3.86 21.20 8.60
C THR A 135 2.44 20.68 8.81
N THR A 136 1.41 21.53 8.58
CA THR A 136 0.00 21.13 8.65
C THR A 136 -0.34 20.05 7.61
N ALA A 137 0.10 20.23 6.35
CA ALA A 137 -0.13 19.23 5.30
C ALA A 137 0.65 17.94 5.56
N LEU A 138 1.91 18.05 6.02
CA LEU A 138 2.71 16.88 6.41
C LEU A 138 2.06 16.08 7.53
N SER A 139 1.61 16.75 8.60
CA SER A 139 0.89 16.12 9.71
C SER A 139 -0.41 15.46 9.25
N LEU A 140 -1.20 16.13 8.41
CA LEU A 140 -2.44 15.59 7.85
C LEU A 140 -2.16 14.31 7.04
N MET A 141 -1.15 14.31 6.17
CA MET A 141 -0.73 13.12 5.41
C MET A 141 -0.32 11.99 6.32
N THR A 142 0.48 12.28 7.35
CA THR A 142 0.94 11.28 8.33
C THR A 142 -0.23 10.59 9.01
N VAL A 143 -1.21 11.36 9.49
CA VAL A 143 -2.39 10.82 10.20
C VAL A 143 -3.31 10.05 9.25
N ILE A 144 -3.61 10.59 8.07
CA ILE A 144 -4.46 9.90 7.07
C ILE A 144 -3.79 8.61 6.60
N GLY A 145 -2.48 8.64 6.36
CA GLY A 145 -1.71 7.45 6.03
C GLY A 145 -1.76 6.38 7.12
N ALA A 146 -1.64 6.77 8.39
CA ALA A 146 -1.72 5.87 9.54
C ALA A 146 -3.11 5.21 9.66
N ILE A 147 -4.18 6.00 9.54
CA ILE A 147 -5.56 5.50 9.57
C ILE A 147 -5.78 4.54 8.40
N THR A 148 -5.39 4.92 7.19
CA THR A 148 -5.54 4.07 6.00
C THR A 148 -4.76 2.77 6.14
N CYS A 149 -3.51 2.85 6.59
CA CYS A 149 -2.63 1.71 6.79
C CYS A 149 -3.27 0.67 7.72
N LEU A 150 -3.71 1.09 8.89
CA LEU A 150 -4.30 0.22 9.92
C LEU A 150 -5.68 -0.30 9.52
N PHE A 151 -6.59 0.60 9.12
CA PHE A 151 -7.98 0.25 8.83
C PHE A 151 -8.08 -0.70 7.63
N MET A 152 -7.34 -0.47 6.56
CA MET A 152 -7.35 -1.34 5.39
C MET A 152 -6.70 -2.71 5.68
N GLY A 153 -5.69 -2.75 6.55
CA GLY A 153 -5.15 -4.02 7.06
C GLY A 153 -6.20 -4.85 7.78
N ILE A 154 -6.99 -4.25 8.67
CA ILE A 154 -8.09 -4.92 9.38
C ILE A 154 -9.14 -5.44 8.39
N LEU A 155 -9.52 -4.64 7.40
CA LEU A 155 -10.47 -5.06 6.37
C LEU A 155 -9.95 -6.25 5.53
N ALA A 156 -8.64 -6.33 5.28
CA ALA A 156 -8.05 -7.48 4.59
C ALA A 156 -8.22 -8.80 5.33
N VAL A 157 -8.21 -8.78 6.67
CA VAL A 157 -8.39 -9.99 7.51
C VAL A 157 -9.76 -10.62 7.33
N ILE A 158 -10.82 -9.83 7.11
CA ILE A 158 -12.19 -10.33 7.04
C ILE A 158 -12.65 -10.70 5.62
N GLN A 159 -11.87 -10.37 4.57
CA GLN A 159 -12.24 -10.68 3.20
C GLN A 159 -12.15 -12.19 2.91
N SER A 160 -13.09 -12.71 2.11
CA SER A 160 -13.10 -14.09 1.61
C SER A 160 -12.58 -14.22 0.18
N ASP A 161 -12.62 -13.17 -0.60
CA ASP A 161 -12.18 -13.12 -1.99
C ASP A 161 -10.67 -12.89 -2.07
N ILE A 162 -9.93 -13.77 -2.79
CA ILE A 162 -8.48 -13.74 -2.93
C ILE A 162 -8.00 -12.41 -3.56
N LYS A 163 -8.70 -11.87 -4.56
CA LYS A 163 -8.37 -10.58 -5.21
C LYS A 163 -8.61 -9.42 -4.25
N ARG A 164 -9.71 -9.44 -3.49
CA ARG A 164 -10.02 -8.39 -2.52
C ARG A 164 -9.04 -8.37 -1.35
N ILE A 165 -8.57 -9.53 -0.86
CA ILE A 165 -7.50 -9.58 0.16
C ILE A 165 -6.26 -8.85 -0.35
N VAL A 166 -5.81 -9.16 -1.56
CA VAL A 166 -4.64 -8.52 -2.18
C VAL A 166 -4.90 -7.03 -2.45
N ALA A 167 -6.13 -6.62 -2.79
CA ALA A 167 -6.50 -5.22 -2.98
C ALA A 167 -6.48 -4.41 -1.67
N TYR A 168 -7.09 -4.89 -0.59
CA TYR A 168 -7.03 -4.23 0.72
C TYR A 168 -5.60 -4.18 1.27
N SER A 169 -4.81 -5.21 1.01
CA SER A 169 -3.38 -5.16 1.36
C SER A 169 -2.62 -4.10 0.55
N THR A 170 -3.04 -3.79 -0.69
CA THR A 170 -2.47 -2.66 -1.46
C THR A 170 -2.81 -1.33 -0.80
N LEU A 171 -4.08 -1.12 -0.41
CA LEU A 171 -4.51 0.09 0.31
C LEU A 171 -3.69 0.31 1.58
N SER A 172 -3.46 -0.76 2.33
CA SER A 172 -2.63 -0.71 3.54
C SER A 172 -1.19 -0.31 3.24
N GLN A 173 -0.57 -0.85 2.16
CA GLN A 173 0.79 -0.46 1.76
C GLN A 173 0.86 0.98 1.22
N LEU A 174 -0.16 1.46 0.52
CA LEU A 174 -0.26 2.86 0.13
C LEU A 174 -0.34 3.78 1.36
N GLY A 175 -1.00 3.33 2.44
CA GLY A 175 -0.97 4.03 3.72
C GLY A 175 0.46 4.18 4.26
N TYR A 176 1.31 3.13 4.21
CA TYR A 176 2.74 3.24 4.56
C TYR A 176 3.47 4.27 3.72
N MET A 177 3.22 4.29 2.39
CA MET A 177 3.86 5.27 1.51
C MET A 177 3.43 6.70 1.86
N VAL A 178 2.15 6.92 2.20
CA VAL A 178 1.64 8.24 2.60
C VAL A 178 2.18 8.65 3.97
N ILE A 179 2.35 7.72 4.92
CA ILE A 179 3.08 8.00 6.17
C ILE A 179 4.50 8.49 5.85
N ALA A 180 5.23 7.77 4.99
CA ALA A 180 6.60 8.15 4.62
C ALA A 180 6.67 9.55 3.97
N LEU A 181 5.71 9.89 3.10
CA LEU A 181 5.60 11.24 2.53
C LEU A 181 5.33 12.28 3.63
N GLY A 182 4.43 11.98 4.56
CA GLY A 182 4.06 12.88 5.64
C GLY A 182 5.17 13.15 6.65
N VAL A 183 6.08 12.19 6.83
CA VAL A 183 7.29 12.36 7.68
C VAL A 183 8.52 12.84 6.90
N SER A 184 8.33 13.40 5.71
CA SER A 184 9.38 13.92 4.81
C SER A 184 10.39 12.87 4.31
N ALA A 185 10.07 11.59 4.44
CA ALA A 185 10.88 10.48 3.95
C ALA A 185 10.49 10.10 2.49
N TYR A 186 10.51 11.09 1.58
CA TYR A 186 10.05 10.91 0.19
C TYR A 186 10.81 9.83 -0.56
N SER A 187 12.13 9.75 -0.37
CA SER A 187 12.97 8.72 -0.99
C SER A 187 12.56 7.31 -0.55
N ALA A 188 12.23 7.12 0.72
CA ALA A 188 11.72 5.86 1.25
C ALA A 188 10.34 5.52 0.69
N ALA A 189 9.45 6.51 0.51
CA ALA A 189 8.14 6.33 -0.12
C ALA A 189 8.28 5.83 -1.56
N ILE A 190 9.14 6.46 -2.37
CA ILE A 190 9.42 6.06 -3.77
C ILE A 190 10.11 4.70 -3.82
N PHE A 191 11.03 4.42 -2.91
CA PHE A 191 11.68 3.12 -2.82
C PHE A 191 10.67 2.01 -2.50
N HIS A 192 9.76 2.24 -1.55
CA HIS A 192 8.71 1.27 -1.24
C HIS A 192 7.72 1.12 -2.40
N LEU A 193 7.39 2.20 -3.11
CA LEU A 193 6.59 2.15 -4.34
C LEU A 193 7.24 1.24 -5.38
N PHE A 194 8.55 1.36 -5.57
CA PHE A 194 9.29 0.56 -6.53
C PHE A 194 9.31 -0.94 -6.17
N THR A 195 9.65 -1.29 -4.93
CA THR A 195 9.62 -2.68 -4.47
C THR A 195 8.21 -3.26 -4.46
N HIS A 196 7.21 -2.46 -4.05
CA HIS A 196 5.81 -2.80 -4.05
C HIS A 196 5.30 -3.21 -5.42
N ALA A 197 5.74 -2.53 -6.49
CA ALA A 197 5.32 -2.87 -7.84
C ALA A 197 5.59 -4.33 -8.20
N PHE A 198 6.74 -4.87 -7.81
CA PHE A 198 7.11 -6.25 -8.09
C PHE A 198 6.29 -7.26 -7.29
N PHE A 199 6.32 -7.17 -5.96
CA PHE A 199 5.64 -8.19 -5.15
C PHE A 199 4.10 -8.11 -5.25
N LYS A 200 3.53 -6.94 -5.53
CA LYS A 200 2.08 -6.83 -5.76
C LYS A 200 1.66 -7.37 -7.11
N ALA A 201 2.40 -7.09 -8.17
CA ALA A 201 2.14 -7.71 -9.45
C ALA A 201 2.23 -9.25 -9.33
N LEU A 202 3.25 -9.75 -8.61
CA LEU A 202 3.42 -11.17 -8.34
C LEU A 202 2.21 -11.77 -7.62
N LEU A 203 1.72 -11.12 -6.55
CA LEU A 203 0.56 -11.60 -5.79
C LEU A 203 -0.74 -11.57 -6.60
N PHE A 204 -0.98 -10.52 -7.37
CA PHE A 204 -2.17 -10.45 -8.21
C PHE A 204 -2.15 -11.46 -9.35
N LEU A 205 -1.03 -11.60 -10.05
CA LEU A 205 -0.91 -12.58 -11.13
C LEU A 205 -0.94 -14.02 -10.58
N GLY A 206 -0.33 -14.26 -9.41
CA GLY A 206 -0.45 -15.53 -8.70
C GLY A 206 -1.88 -15.86 -8.29
N ALA A 207 -2.63 -14.90 -7.76
CA ALA A 207 -4.05 -15.05 -7.50
C ALA A 207 -4.84 -15.33 -8.80
N GLY A 208 -4.47 -14.65 -9.90
CA GLY A 208 -5.05 -14.92 -11.22
C GLY A 208 -4.77 -16.33 -11.72
N SER A 209 -3.56 -16.85 -11.50
CA SER A 209 -3.17 -18.24 -11.79
C SER A 209 -4.08 -19.24 -11.05
N VAL A 210 -4.31 -19.02 -9.75
CA VAL A 210 -5.22 -19.85 -8.94
C VAL A 210 -6.66 -19.78 -9.45
N ILE A 211 -7.16 -18.58 -9.73
CA ILE A 211 -8.54 -18.37 -10.22
C ILE A 211 -8.78 -19.07 -11.56
N VAL A 212 -7.81 -19.02 -12.48
CA VAL A 212 -7.89 -19.70 -13.78
C VAL A 212 -7.91 -21.23 -13.58
N ALA A 213 -7.03 -21.75 -12.73
CA ALA A 213 -6.95 -23.19 -12.45
C ALA A 213 -8.20 -23.74 -11.74
N LEU A 214 -8.91 -22.89 -10.97
CA LEU A 214 -10.13 -23.24 -10.24
C LEU A 214 -11.42 -22.75 -10.93
N HIS A 215 -11.43 -22.65 -12.25
CA HIS A 215 -12.61 -22.29 -13.04
C HIS A 215 -13.36 -21.04 -12.55
N HIS A 216 -12.60 -19.99 -12.22
CA HIS A 216 -13.07 -18.68 -11.75
C HIS A 216 -13.58 -18.63 -10.29
N GLU A 217 -13.34 -19.66 -9.47
CA GLU A 217 -13.60 -19.55 -8.03
C GLU A 217 -12.61 -18.51 -7.41
N GLN A 218 -13.14 -17.62 -6.57
CA GLN A 218 -12.38 -16.55 -5.90
C GLN A 218 -12.43 -16.66 -4.38
N ASN A 219 -13.34 -17.47 -3.83
CA ASN A 219 -13.53 -17.62 -2.39
C ASN A 219 -12.48 -18.57 -1.81
N ILE A 220 -11.57 -18.04 -0.96
CA ILE A 220 -10.49 -18.81 -0.33
C ILE A 220 -11.00 -19.94 0.59
N PHE A 221 -12.24 -19.87 1.07
CA PHE A 221 -12.82 -20.93 1.88
C PHE A 221 -13.27 -22.15 1.06
N LYS A 222 -13.42 -22.00 -0.25
CA LYS A 222 -13.71 -23.09 -1.19
C LYS A 222 -12.46 -23.66 -1.87
N MET A 223 -11.26 -23.12 -1.53
CA MET A 223 -9.97 -23.59 -2.02
C MET A 223 -9.29 -24.47 -0.97
N GLY A 224 -8.17 -25.11 -1.33
CA GLY A 224 -7.31 -25.84 -0.39
C GLY A 224 -6.44 -26.86 -1.08
N GLY A 225 -5.31 -27.21 -0.45
CA GLY A 225 -4.42 -28.29 -0.92
C GLY A 225 -3.65 -28.03 -2.21
N LEU A 226 -3.63 -26.79 -2.74
CA LEU A 226 -3.11 -26.52 -4.08
C LEU A 226 -1.59 -26.62 -4.21
N TYR A 227 -0.83 -26.73 -3.13
CA TYR A 227 0.64 -26.76 -3.18
C TYR A 227 1.19 -27.93 -4.00
N ARG A 228 0.48 -29.07 -4.09
CA ARG A 228 0.89 -30.24 -4.87
C ARG A 228 0.58 -30.08 -6.36
N SER A 229 -0.59 -29.50 -6.65
CA SER A 229 -1.09 -29.34 -8.04
C SER A 229 -0.49 -28.11 -8.73
N MET A 230 -0.10 -27.08 -7.95
CA MET A 230 0.40 -25.80 -8.44
C MET A 230 1.67 -25.34 -7.72
N PRO A 231 2.79 -26.10 -7.80
CA PRO A 231 3.99 -25.82 -7.01
C PRO A 231 4.67 -24.48 -7.36
N LEU A 232 4.73 -24.10 -8.64
CA LEU A 232 5.34 -22.81 -9.07
C LEU A 232 4.49 -21.62 -8.64
N THR A 233 3.17 -21.70 -8.81
CA THR A 233 2.24 -20.68 -8.34
C THR A 233 2.30 -20.54 -6.81
N THR A 234 2.39 -21.66 -6.09
CA THR A 234 2.56 -21.67 -4.62
C THR A 234 3.85 -20.99 -4.21
N ALA A 235 4.99 -21.32 -4.83
CA ALA A 235 6.27 -20.68 -4.55
C ALA A 235 6.22 -19.17 -4.82
N ALA A 236 5.65 -18.74 -5.94
CA ALA A 236 5.46 -17.34 -6.29
C ALA A 236 4.62 -16.58 -5.25
N MET A 237 3.52 -17.18 -4.80
CA MET A 237 2.64 -16.59 -3.78
C MET A 237 3.31 -16.52 -2.41
N ILE A 238 4.13 -17.50 -2.04
CA ILE A 238 4.94 -17.46 -0.81
C ILE A 238 5.96 -16.33 -0.89
N VAL A 239 6.73 -16.23 -1.99
CA VAL A 239 7.71 -15.15 -2.19
C VAL A 239 7.05 -13.78 -2.12
N GLY A 240 5.94 -13.58 -2.84
CA GLY A 240 5.20 -12.33 -2.80
C GLY A 240 4.65 -11.99 -1.42
N SER A 241 4.17 -12.99 -0.68
CA SER A 241 3.66 -12.80 0.70
C SER A 241 4.78 -12.50 1.69
N LEU A 242 5.94 -13.16 1.60
CA LEU A 242 7.12 -12.86 2.42
C LEU A 242 7.63 -11.44 2.15
N ALA A 243 7.67 -11.01 0.89
CA ALA A 243 8.01 -9.64 0.55
C ALA A 243 6.97 -8.62 1.09
N LEU A 244 5.68 -8.93 1.00
CA LEU A 244 4.60 -8.07 1.52
C LEU A 244 4.66 -7.88 3.04
N VAL A 245 4.92 -8.96 3.80
CA VAL A 245 5.01 -8.87 5.27
C VAL A 245 6.30 -8.19 5.73
N GLY A 246 7.33 -8.14 4.87
CA GLY A 246 8.64 -7.59 5.19
C GLY A 246 9.54 -8.61 5.91
N PHE A 247 9.57 -9.86 5.41
CA PHE A 247 10.48 -10.86 5.95
C PHE A 247 11.94 -10.48 5.62
N PRO A 248 12.88 -10.53 6.60
CA PRO A 248 14.27 -10.16 6.37
C PRO A 248 14.86 -10.82 5.12
N GLY A 249 15.56 -10.03 4.29
CA GLY A 249 16.14 -10.49 3.03
C GLY A 249 15.25 -10.34 1.80
N THR A 250 13.97 -10.01 1.95
CA THR A 250 13.09 -9.70 0.82
C THR A 250 13.12 -8.21 0.48
N SER A 251 12.73 -7.84 -0.74
CA SER A 251 12.70 -6.42 -1.16
C SER A 251 11.77 -5.57 -0.29
N GLY A 252 10.64 -6.13 0.15
CA GLY A 252 9.68 -5.45 1.00
C GLY A 252 10.22 -5.16 2.41
N PHE A 253 11.09 -6.00 2.94
CA PHE A 253 11.77 -5.76 4.21
C PHE A 253 12.56 -4.45 4.17
N TYR A 254 13.50 -4.31 3.23
CA TYR A 254 14.35 -3.13 3.15
C TYR A 254 13.56 -1.82 3.03
N SER A 255 12.48 -1.83 2.27
CA SER A 255 11.69 -0.62 2.05
C SER A 255 10.69 -0.33 3.17
N LYS A 256 10.03 -1.35 3.73
CA LYS A 256 9.01 -1.18 4.77
C LYS A 256 9.62 -0.87 6.13
N ASP A 257 10.66 -1.61 6.53
CA ASP A 257 11.36 -1.36 7.78
C ASP A 257 12.02 0.02 7.78
N LEU A 258 12.57 0.45 6.63
CA LEU A 258 13.07 1.82 6.46
C LEU A 258 11.97 2.86 6.76
N ILE A 259 10.75 2.69 6.21
CA ILE A 259 9.65 3.61 6.50
C ILE A 259 9.32 3.64 7.99
N ILE A 260 9.26 2.49 8.64
CA ILE A 260 8.94 2.39 10.08
C ILE A 260 10.01 3.11 10.91
N GLU A 261 11.29 2.87 10.64
CA GLU A 261 12.42 3.52 11.31
C GLU A 261 12.41 5.04 11.13
N LEU A 262 12.24 5.52 9.89
CA LEU A 262 12.20 6.96 9.61
C LEU A 262 10.98 7.62 10.26
N THR A 263 9.84 6.92 10.32
CA THR A 263 8.65 7.42 11.02
C THR A 263 8.88 7.55 12.53
N HIS A 264 9.60 6.60 13.14
CA HIS A 264 9.96 6.65 14.56
C HIS A 264 10.83 7.85 14.91
N LYS A 265 11.76 8.22 14.02
CA LYS A 265 12.70 9.34 14.22
C LYS A 265 12.10 10.71 13.93
N SER A 266 10.97 10.75 13.23
CA SER A 266 10.38 12.02 12.77
C SER A 266 9.78 12.83 13.91
N GLN A 267 9.97 14.16 13.83
CA GLN A 267 9.38 15.15 14.74
C GLN A 267 8.08 15.76 14.21
N ILE A 268 7.59 15.32 13.05
CA ILE A 268 6.32 15.79 12.48
C ILE A 268 5.17 15.40 13.41
N PRO A 269 4.23 16.29 13.71
CA PRO A 269 3.08 15.98 14.55
C PRO A 269 2.28 14.79 14.00
N GLY A 270 2.03 13.79 14.84
CA GLY A 270 1.36 12.54 14.43
C GLY A 270 2.32 11.38 14.08
N ALA A 271 3.63 11.62 13.98
CA ALA A 271 4.60 10.58 13.62
C ALA A 271 4.61 9.39 14.60
N GLN A 272 4.50 9.64 15.90
CA GLN A 272 4.48 8.57 16.91
C GLN A 272 3.21 7.70 16.82
N LEU A 273 2.06 8.33 16.55
CA LEU A 273 0.82 7.60 16.27
C LEU A 273 0.95 6.76 15.00
N ALA A 274 1.55 7.32 13.94
CA ALA A 274 1.79 6.62 12.69
C ALA A 274 2.78 5.45 12.87
N TYR A 275 3.81 5.61 13.68
CA TYR A 275 4.73 4.54 14.04
C TYR A 275 4.03 3.37 14.73
N ALA A 276 3.19 3.66 15.73
CA ALA A 276 2.41 2.63 16.42
C ALA A 276 1.44 1.93 15.46
N ALA A 277 0.72 2.69 14.63
CA ALA A 277 -0.18 2.14 13.61
C ALA A 277 0.58 1.27 12.60
N ALA A 278 1.76 1.69 12.16
CA ALA A 278 2.61 0.94 11.25
C ALA A 278 3.05 -0.41 11.85
N LEU A 279 3.52 -0.43 13.12
CA LEU A 279 3.91 -1.67 13.82
C LEU A 279 2.73 -2.65 13.97
N ILE A 280 1.56 -2.15 14.40
CA ILE A 280 0.35 -2.97 14.51
C ILE A 280 -0.03 -3.53 13.14
N THR A 281 0.13 -2.72 12.09
CA THR A 281 -0.18 -3.17 10.73
C THR A 281 0.78 -4.24 10.22
N VAL A 282 2.05 -4.29 10.66
CA VAL A 282 2.95 -5.42 10.34
C VAL A 282 2.34 -6.73 10.84
N PHE A 283 1.89 -6.76 12.09
CA PHE A 283 1.20 -7.91 12.67
C PHE A 283 -0.04 -8.32 11.86
N ILE A 284 -0.92 -7.36 11.57
CA ILE A 284 -2.15 -7.61 10.81
C ILE A 284 -1.84 -8.09 9.38
N THR A 285 -0.84 -7.48 8.72
CA THR A 285 -0.38 -7.87 7.38
C THR A 285 0.04 -9.33 7.37
N THR A 286 0.76 -9.76 8.40
CA THR A 286 1.21 -11.14 8.52
C THR A 286 0.04 -12.10 8.70
N VAL A 287 -0.92 -11.75 9.56
CA VAL A 287 -2.11 -12.59 9.80
C VAL A 287 -2.88 -12.84 8.51
N TYR A 288 -3.25 -11.80 7.74
CA TYR A 288 -4.04 -12.02 6.52
C TYR A 288 -3.25 -12.69 5.40
N SER A 289 -1.95 -12.42 5.29
CA SER A 289 -1.10 -13.04 4.27
C SER A 289 -0.91 -14.54 4.52
N PHE A 290 -0.59 -14.94 5.73
CA PHE A 290 -0.48 -16.35 6.08
C PHE A 290 -1.83 -17.07 6.09
N ARG A 291 -2.92 -16.38 6.49
CA ARG A 291 -4.28 -16.90 6.31
C ARG A 291 -4.56 -17.28 4.86
N LEU A 292 -4.22 -16.39 3.91
CA LEU A 292 -4.40 -16.66 2.48
C LEU A 292 -3.58 -17.89 2.06
N ILE A 293 -2.28 -17.92 2.42
CA ILE A 293 -1.38 -19.02 2.07
C ILE A 293 -1.87 -20.36 2.66
N TYR A 294 -2.26 -20.38 3.94
CA TYR A 294 -2.71 -21.61 4.61
C TYR A 294 -4.03 -22.12 4.04
N LEU A 295 -5.00 -21.24 3.81
CA LEU A 295 -6.30 -21.66 3.30
C LEU A 295 -6.28 -22.09 1.84
N VAL A 296 -5.47 -21.44 1.00
CA VAL A 296 -5.45 -21.73 -0.44
C VAL A 296 -4.50 -22.88 -0.77
N PHE A 297 -3.32 -22.92 -0.18
CA PHE A 297 -2.27 -23.85 -0.61
C PHE A 297 -2.05 -25.03 0.34
N PHE A 298 -2.14 -24.84 1.66
CA PHE A 298 -1.78 -25.86 2.65
C PHE A 298 -2.96 -26.45 3.43
N GLY A 299 -4.16 -25.90 3.33
CA GLY A 299 -5.35 -26.45 3.95
C GLY A 299 -5.85 -27.72 3.25
N ASN A 300 -6.82 -28.39 3.87
CA ASN A 300 -7.50 -29.52 3.24
C ASN A 300 -8.24 -29.05 1.97
N GLU A 301 -8.36 -29.93 0.98
CA GLU A 301 -9.17 -29.69 -0.20
C GLU A 301 -10.64 -29.51 0.24
N ARG A 302 -11.25 -28.41 -0.20
CA ARG A 302 -12.64 -28.03 0.13
C ARG A 302 -13.47 -27.77 -1.12
N MET A 303 -12.96 -28.20 -2.27
CA MET A 303 -13.69 -28.13 -3.53
C MET A 303 -14.88 -29.09 -3.48
N GLU A 304 -16.09 -28.58 -3.78
CA GLU A 304 -17.31 -29.41 -3.81
C GLU A 304 -17.24 -30.45 -4.93
N ASP A 305 -17.53 -31.72 -4.60
CA ASP A 305 -17.47 -32.88 -5.52
C ASP A 305 -18.45 -32.81 -6.72
N ASN A 306 -19.25 -31.76 -6.86
CA ASN A 306 -20.37 -31.66 -7.79
C ASN A 306 -20.05 -31.27 -9.22
N THR A 307 -18.79 -31.14 -9.56
CA THR A 307 -18.41 -30.95 -10.97
C THR A 307 -17.40 -32.03 -11.32
N HIS A 308 -17.62 -32.72 -12.45
CA HIS A 308 -16.64 -33.58 -13.13
C HIS A 308 -15.39 -32.71 -13.50
N MET A 309 -14.71 -32.17 -12.48
CA MET A 309 -13.60 -31.25 -12.67
C MET A 309 -12.40 -32.04 -13.13
N GLN A 310 -11.83 -31.55 -14.23
CA GLN A 310 -10.51 -31.94 -14.66
C GLN A 310 -9.53 -31.71 -13.48
N PRO A 311 -8.53 -32.56 -13.30
CA PRO A 311 -7.55 -32.41 -12.24
C PRO A 311 -6.90 -31.01 -12.32
N VAL A 312 -6.80 -30.32 -11.18
CA VAL A 312 -6.19 -29.00 -11.08
C VAL A 312 -4.73 -29.09 -11.47
N HIS A 313 -4.32 -28.28 -12.43
CA HIS A 313 -2.95 -28.21 -12.94
C HIS A 313 -2.44 -26.78 -12.94
N GLU A 314 -1.11 -26.64 -12.98
CA GLU A 314 -0.46 -25.36 -13.28
C GLU A 314 -0.99 -24.81 -14.62
N PRO A 315 -1.30 -23.50 -14.69
CA PRO A 315 -1.73 -22.89 -15.92
C PRO A 315 -0.60 -22.85 -16.97
N ALA A 316 -0.95 -22.37 -18.17
CA ALA A 316 0.01 -22.30 -19.30
C ALA A 316 1.29 -21.54 -18.91
N LYS A 317 2.42 -21.93 -19.51
CA LYS A 317 3.75 -21.31 -19.30
C LYS A 317 3.74 -19.78 -19.53
N THR A 318 2.85 -19.27 -20.38
CA THR A 318 2.64 -17.84 -20.62
C THR A 318 2.17 -17.07 -19.38
N ILE A 319 1.48 -17.74 -18.45
CA ILE A 319 1.07 -17.18 -17.16
C ILE A 319 2.20 -17.37 -16.12
N LEU A 320 2.89 -18.49 -16.14
CA LEU A 320 3.94 -18.81 -15.16
C LEU A 320 5.22 -18.00 -15.36
N PHE A 321 5.59 -17.70 -16.63
CA PHE A 321 6.81 -16.94 -16.92
C PHE A 321 6.86 -15.55 -16.25
N PRO A 322 5.81 -14.72 -16.30
CA PRO A 322 5.77 -13.46 -15.55
C PRO A 322 5.89 -13.64 -14.02
N LEU A 323 5.34 -14.73 -13.45
CA LEU A 323 5.45 -14.99 -12.02
C LEU A 323 6.92 -15.22 -11.61
N VAL A 324 7.64 -16.04 -12.35
CA VAL A 324 9.07 -16.31 -12.09
C VAL A 324 9.88 -15.02 -12.26
N LEU A 325 9.62 -14.26 -13.34
CA LEU A 325 10.32 -13.00 -13.60
C LEU A 325 10.09 -11.96 -12.48
N LEU A 326 8.90 -11.87 -11.92
CA LEU A 326 8.57 -10.94 -10.83
C LEU A 326 9.05 -11.43 -9.47
N ALA A 327 9.22 -12.73 -9.26
CA ALA A 327 9.71 -13.28 -8.00
C ALA A 327 11.16 -12.85 -7.71
N ILE A 328 12.02 -12.80 -8.76
CA ILE A 328 13.42 -12.42 -8.62
C ILE A 328 13.58 -11.01 -8.01
N PRO A 329 13.02 -9.93 -8.60
CA PRO A 329 13.12 -8.60 -8.01
C PRO A 329 12.38 -8.47 -6.68
N SER A 330 11.34 -9.25 -6.44
CA SER A 330 10.64 -9.28 -5.14
C SER A 330 11.54 -9.76 -4.00
N ILE A 331 12.59 -10.52 -4.29
CA ILE A 331 13.60 -10.93 -3.32
C ILE A 331 14.79 -9.95 -3.32
N ALA A 332 15.40 -9.68 -4.48
CA ALA A 332 16.74 -9.13 -4.57
C ALA A 332 16.82 -7.59 -4.63
N VAL A 333 15.85 -6.92 -5.27
CA VAL A 333 15.96 -5.49 -5.62
C VAL A 333 16.07 -4.59 -4.39
N GLY A 334 15.38 -4.93 -3.29
CA GLY A 334 15.44 -4.13 -2.07
C GLY A 334 16.85 -4.03 -1.50
N GLY A 335 17.53 -5.16 -1.35
CA GLY A 335 18.91 -5.19 -0.85
C GLY A 335 19.92 -4.50 -1.76
N ILE A 336 19.71 -4.58 -3.08
CA ILE A 336 20.57 -3.93 -4.07
C ILE A 336 20.40 -2.41 -4.05
N MET A 337 19.16 -1.91 -3.95
CA MET A 337 18.86 -0.49 -4.13
C MET A 337 18.83 0.33 -2.84
N ILE A 338 18.80 -0.29 -1.66
CA ILE A 338 18.70 0.44 -0.39
C ILE A 338 19.81 1.49 -0.24
N LYS A 339 21.06 1.13 -0.53
CA LYS A 339 22.19 2.03 -0.45
C LYS A 339 22.02 3.23 -1.40
N SER A 340 21.74 2.99 -2.68
CA SER A 340 21.54 4.04 -3.68
C SER A 340 20.38 4.98 -3.29
N THR A 341 19.33 4.46 -2.69
CA THR A 341 18.18 5.24 -2.22
C THR A 341 18.57 6.19 -1.10
N LEU A 342 19.38 5.74 -0.15
CA LEU A 342 19.87 6.53 0.98
C LEU A 342 21.00 7.49 0.57
N ASP A 343 21.91 7.06 -0.31
CA ASP A 343 23.04 7.88 -0.81
C ASP A 343 22.63 9.05 -1.73
N GLY A 344 21.32 9.24 -1.93
CA GLY A 344 20.80 10.42 -2.61
C GLY A 344 20.55 10.31 -4.11
N PHE A 345 20.37 9.09 -4.64
CA PHE A 345 19.98 8.89 -6.05
C PHE A 345 18.77 9.75 -6.47
N LEU A 346 17.86 10.03 -5.52
CA LEU A 346 16.66 10.84 -5.73
C LEU A 346 16.78 12.28 -5.21
N GLN A 347 17.95 12.75 -4.73
CA GLN A 347 18.09 14.09 -4.15
C GLN A 347 17.86 15.22 -5.18
N GLY A 348 18.15 15.00 -6.47
CA GLY A 348 17.90 16.01 -7.50
C GLY A 348 16.41 16.40 -7.64
N PRO A 349 15.49 15.44 -7.78
CA PRO A 349 14.06 15.70 -7.93
C PRO A 349 13.29 15.87 -6.62
N LEU A 350 13.84 15.48 -5.47
CA LEU A 350 13.22 15.56 -4.15
C LEU A 350 13.88 16.66 -3.32
N PHE A 351 13.06 17.37 -2.56
CA PHE A 351 13.54 18.41 -1.67
C PHE A 351 13.08 18.11 -0.23
N VAL A 352 14.00 18.21 0.72
CA VAL A 352 13.72 18.04 2.15
C VAL A 352 14.40 19.17 2.91
N LEU A 353 13.67 19.81 3.83
CA LEU A 353 14.26 20.78 4.74
C LEU A 353 15.18 20.08 5.75
N ALA A 354 16.32 20.66 6.06
CA ALA A 354 17.31 20.07 6.97
C ALA A 354 16.71 19.66 8.35
N LYS A 355 15.72 20.41 8.85
CA LYS A 355 15.03 20.12 10.12
C LYS A 355 14.14 18.87 10.06
N HIS A 356 13.71 18.45 8.85
CA HIS A 356 12.85 17.29 8.63
C HIS A 356 13.59 16.09 8.03
N ASP A 357 14.90 16.23 7.75
CA ASP A 357 15.67 15.20 7.03
C ASP A 357 16.05 14.02 7.91
N VAL A 358 15.05 13.20 8.20
CA VAL A 358 15.22 11.94 8.93
C VAL A 358 16.01 10.89 8.13
N THR A 359 16.03 11.02 6.79
CA THR A 359 16.75 10.08 5.92
C THR A 359 18.25 10.24 6.06
N GLN A 360 18.76 11.47 6.07
CA GLN A 360 20.19 11.75 6.31
C GLN A 360 20.60 11.40 7.74
N GLN A 361 19.75 11.65 8.72
CA GLN A 361 20.00 11.23 10.11
C GLN A 361 20.15 9.70 10.22
N PHE A 362 19.26 8.94 9.59
CA PHE A 362 19.33 7.49 9.56
C PHE A 362 20.59 6.99 8.83
N LEU A 363 20.91 7.56 7.68
CA LEU A 363 22.11 7.19 6.91
C LEU A 363 23.40 7.35 7.72
N GLN A 364 23.52 8.44 8.47
CA GLN A 364 24.74 8.75 9.23
C GLN A 364 24.87 7.97 10.54
N MET A 365 23.76 7.66 11.21
CA MET A 365 23.78 7.10 12.58
C MET A 365 23.53 5.60 12.61
N ASP A 366 22.64 5.07 11.75
CA ASP A 366 22.09 3.73 11.92
C ASP A 366 22.37 2.80 10.71
N PHE A 367 22.61 3.36 9.53
CA PHE A 367 22.80 2.55 8.35
C PHE A 367 24.25 2.08 8.20
N HIS A 368 24.50 0.80 8.47
CA HIS A 368 25.80 0.14 8.35
C HIS A 368 25.88 -0.81 7.14
N GLY A 369 24.99 -0.61 6.15
CA GLY A 369 24.92 -1.42 4.93
C GLY A 369 23.77 -2.42 4.90
N ALA A 370 23.44 -2.90 3.70
CA ALA A 370 22.31 -3.81 3.47
C ALA A 370 22.43 -5.13 4.27
N LEU A 371 23.65 -5.68 4.40
CA LEU A 371 23.89 -6.90 5.17
C LEU A 371 23.70 -6.70 6.67
N ALA A 372 24.17 -5.57 7.21
CA ALA A 372 23.97 -5.23 8.61
C ALA A 372 22.48 -5.02 8.92
N MET A 373 21.75 -4.31 8.03
CA MET A 373 20.30 -4.15 8.15
C MET A 373 19.56 -5.50 8.12
N PHE A 374 19.98 -6.42 7.24
CA PHE A 374 19.42 -7.78 7.19
C PHE A 374 19.62 -8.54 8.50
N LEU A 375 20.83 -8.54 9.06
CA LEU A 375 21.13 -9.24 10.32
C LEU A 375 20.38 -8.61 11.52
N HIS A 376 20.36 -7.28 11.60
CA HIS A 376 19.63 -6.55 12.63
C HIS A 376 18.12 -6.76 12.50
N GLY A 377 17.61 -6.97 11.29
CA GLY A 377 16.20 -7.21 11.01
C GLY A 377 15.59 -8.33 11.84
N PHE A 378 16.34 -9.38 12.17
CA PHE A 378 15.84 -10.52 12.99
C PHE A 378 15.60 -10.18 14.47
N ILE A 379 16.12 -9.07 14.95
CA ILE A 379 15.95 -8.61 16.36
C ILE A 379 15.02 -7.39 16.44
N SER A 380 14.53 -6.89 15.29
CA SER A 380 13.70 -5.71 15.19
C SER A 380 12.27 -5.91 15.71
N LEU A 381 11.62 -4.86 16.21
CA LEU A 381 10.22 -4.90 16.61
C LEU A 381 9.27 -5.31 15.46
N PRO A 382 9.44 -4.84 14.21
CA PRO A 382 8.67 -5.33 13.07
C PRO A 382 8.77 -6.85 12.90
N PHE A 383 9.95 -7.45 13.05
CA PHE A 383 10.12 -8.90 12.93
C PHE A 383 9.43 -9.66 14.05
N LEU A 384 9.49 -9.18 15.29
CA LEU A 384 8.74 -9.76 16.40
C LEU A 384 7.23 -9.71 16.15
N SER A 385 6.72 -8.60 15.63
CA SER A 385 5.32 -8.44 15.23
C SER A 385 4.94 -9.43 14.10
N LEU A 386 5.84 -9.66 13.14
CA LEU A 386 5.68 -10.63 12.07
C LEU A 386 5.61 -12.05 12.63
N LEU A 387 6.53 -12.45 13.51
CA LEU A 387 6.53 -13.78 14.14
C LEU A 387 5.23 -14.02 14.91
N LEU A 388 4.79 -13.05 15.72
CA LEU A 388 3.55 -13.12 16.47
C LEU A 388 2.34 -13.31 15.55
N GLY A 389 2.25 -12.53 14.47
CA GLY A 389 1.19 -12.63 13.47
C GLY A 389 1.19 -13.99 12.75
N GLY A 390 2.37 -14.51 12.40
CA GLY A 390 2.53 -15.83 11.80
C GLY A 390 2.10 -16.96 12.71
N CYS A 391 2.49 -16.91 13.99
CA CYS A 391 2.06 -17.87 15.01
C CYS A 391 0.54 -17.86 15.18
N ILE A 392 -0.08 -16.69 15.29
CA ILE A 392 -1.53 -16.59 15.43
C ILE A 392 -2.25 -17.11 14.18
N ALA A 393 -1.76 -16.77 12.98
CA ALA A 393 -2.33 -17.31 11.76
C ALA A 393 -2.21 -18.83 11.69
N TRP A 394 -1.09 -19.42 12.09
CA TRP A 394 -0.91 -20.87 12.14
C TRP A 394 -1.85 -21.51 13.14
N LEU A 395 -1.97 -20.96 14.35
CA LEU A 395 -2.88 -21.45 15.38
C LEU A 395 -4.34 -21.42 14.89
N CYS A 396 -4.79 -20.32 14.29
CA CYS A 396 -6.17 -20.12 13.88
C CYS A 396 -6.56 -20.92 12.63
N TYR A 397 -5.65 -21.15 11.68
CA TYR A 397 -6.04 -21.71 10.37
C TYR A 397 -5.49 -23.12 10.11
N ILE A 398 -4.51 -23.58 10.89
CA ILE A 398 -3.96 -24.94 10.78
C ILE A 398 -4.32 -25.77 12.01
N LYS A 399 -4.01 -25.28 13.23
CA LYS A 399 -4.17 -26.07 14.46
C LYS A 399 -5.61 -26.07 14.97
N TYR A 400 -6.27 -24.92 14.96
CA TYR A 400 -7.65 -24.75 15.48
C TYR A 400 -8.56 -24.06 14.44
N PRO A 401 -8.90 -24.73 13.33
CA PRO A 401 -9.61 -24.11 12.20
C PRO A 401 -11.05 -23.64 12.53
N LEU A 402 -11.61 -24.08 13.66
CA LEU A 402 -12.90 -23.62 14.16
C LEU A 402 -12.84 -22.28 14.91
N LEU A 403 -11.66 -21.89 15.42
CA LEU A 403 -11.50 -20.69 16.23
C LEU A 403 -11.94 -19.39 15.51
N PRO A 404 -11.58 -19.16 14.23
CA PRO A 404 -12.06 -17.99 13.50
C PRO A 404 -13.58 -17.94 13.34
N GLN A 405 -14.27 -19.09 13.22
CA GLN A 405 -15.71 -19.16 13.10
C GLN A 405 -16.41 -18.77 14.41
N VAL A 406 -15.86 -19.20 15.55
CA VAL A 406 -16.34 -18.81 16.89
C VAL A 406 -16.18 -17.31 17.09
N LEU A 407 -14.99 -16.77 16.79
CA LEU A 407 -14.72 -15.33 16.90
C LEU A 407 -15.62 -14.49 16.00
N GLN A 408 -15.91 -14.94 14.79
CA GLN A 408 -16.88 -14.27 13.90
C GLN A 408 -18.30 -14.32 14.46
N ARG A 409 -18.70 -15.43 15.07
CA ARG A 409 -20.03 -15.58 15.67
C ARG A 409 -20.22 -14.65 16.85
N ASP A 410 -19.24 -14.56 17.72
CA ASP A 410 -19.30 -13.73 18.94
C ASP A 410 -19.07 -12.24 18.62
N GLY A 411 -18.31 -11.93 17.57
CA GLY A 411 -18.02 -10.57 17.10
C GLY A 411 -18.94 -10.09 15.96
N LYS A 412 -20.14 -10.64 15.77
CA LYS A 412 -21.03 -10.32 14.63
C LYS A 412 -21.23 -8.83 14.37
N LEU A 413 -21.42 -8.03 15.42
CA LEU A 413 -21.63 -6.59 15.30
C LEU A 413 -20.39 -5.89 14.71
N LEU A 414 -19.20 -6.23 15.22
CA LEU A 414 -17.94 -5.67 14.72
C LEU A 414 -17.67 -6.09 13.28
N VAL A 415 -17.88 -7.35 12.95
CA VAL A 415 -17.74 -7.87 11.59
C VAL A 415 -18.72 -7.19 10.64
N ALA A 416 -19.98 -6.99 11.04
CA ALA A 416 -20.99 -6.30 10.24
C ALA A 416 -20.60 -4.82 9.98
N LEU A 417 -20.11 -4.12 11.00
CA LEU A 417 -19.61 -2.74 10.86
C LEU A 417 -18.42 -2.67 9.89
N LEU A 418 -17.46 -3.59 10.01
CA LEU A 418 -16.31 -3.64 9.11
C LEU A 418 -16.71 -4.05 7.68
N GLN A 419 -17.73 -4.90 7.51
CA GLN A 419 -18.26 -5.28 6.19
C GLN A 419 -19.07 -4.15 5.54
N ALA A 420 -19.67 -3.27 6.32
CA ALA A 420 -20.35 -2.09 5.81
C ALA A 420 -19.37 -1.09 5.16
N LYS A 421 -18.06 -1.25 5.35
CA LYS A 421 -16.96 -0.49 4.70
C LYS A 421 -16.96 1.02 5.01
N TYR A 422 -17.54 1.45 6.15
CA TYR A 422 -17.60 2.85 6.57
C TYR A 422 -16.78 3.11 7.83
#